data_fc4ac666866f2ceed56a39e01102c400
#
_entry.id   fc4ac666866f2ceed56a39e01102c400
#
_cell.length_a   1.000
_cell.length_b   1.000
_cell.length_c   1.000
_cell.angle_alpha   90.00
_cell.angle_beta   90.00
_cell.angle_gamma   90.00
#
_symmetry.space_group_name_H-M   'P 1'
#
loop_
_entity.id
_entity.type
_entity.pdbx_description
1 polymer ?
#
loop_
_entity_poly.entity_id
_entity_poly.type
_entity_poly.pdbx_seq_one_letter_code
_entity_poly.pdbx_strand_id
1 'polypeptide(L)'
;MNMIRSAKNQIAELTAAAYRAAVQEGLLPEGVQTVPAVEIPKDTANGDYTTTFCLAASKAMRKNPREVAKILTEHMDLSDTYFTSVEIAGPGFLNFRLGDKWYADVLTAVEEEKGDYGRDNWLGGKKYMVEFVSANPTGPMHMGNARGGVLGDTLAEVLDWSGADVWREFYVNDFGNQIEKFAKSIEARYIQLIKGEDAIEFPEDGYHGDDIRELAKAFYDVHGDSYLDKSVEERHADMARFGLERNIPKMKSDLERYGIKFDEWFFESSLHNSGYVKDTVEELHKLGWTYEKEGALWLKTADIMREQYRKQGKKDE
;
A
#
# COMPACT_ATOMS: atom_id res chain seq x y z
N MET A 1 -1.16 -12.50 19.48
CA MET A 1 -0.56 -13.81 19.01
C MET A 1 -1.28 -14.30 17.78
N ASN A 2 -0.58 -14.74 16.71
CA ASN A 2 -1.24 -15.28 15.52
C ASN A 2 -1.56 -16.78 15.71
N MET A 3 -2.80 -17.08 16.10
CA MET A 3 -3.27 -18.44 16.42
C MET A 3 -3.19 -19.40 15.22
N ILE A 4 -3.39 -18.90 13.99
CA ILE A 4 -3.22 -19.68 12.76
C ILE A 4 -1.77 -20.09 12.57
N ARG A 5 -0.83 -19.16 12.78
CA ARG A 5 0.61 -19.44 12.70
C ARG A 5 1.05 -20.41 13.80
N SER A 6 0.52 -20.24 15.01
CA SER A 6 0.79 -21.15 16.13
C SER A 6 0.40 -22.60 15.79
N ALA A 7 -0.80 -22.81 15.26
CA ALA A 7 -1.25 -24.12 14.81
C ALA A 7 -0.36 -24.69 13.69
N LYS A 8 -0.02 -23.88 12.69
CA LYS A 8 0.88 -24.31 11.59
C LYS A 8 2.27 -24.68 12.09
N ASN A 9 2.83 -23.91 13.04
CA ASN A 9 4.12 -24.20 13.63
C ASN A 9 4.09 -25.53 14.42
N GLN A 10 3.03 -25.78 15.19
CA GLN A 10 2.88 -27.06 15.89
C GLN A 10 2.87 -28.25 14.92
N ILE A 11 2.18 -28.16 13.77
CA ILE A 11 2.23 -29.22 12.75
C ILE A 11 3.63 -29.42 12.20
N ALA A 12 4.36 -28.33 11.94
CA ALA A 12 5.72 -28.42 11.44
C ALA A 12 6.65 -29.07 12.48
N GLU A 13 6.51 -28.72 13.75
CA GLU A 13 7.25 -29.29 14.88
C GLU A 13 6.91 -30.77 15.10
N LEU A 14 5.61 -31.13 15.11
CA LEU A 14 5.16 -32.53 15.22
C LEU A 14 5.72 -33.38 14.08
N THR A 15 5.66 -32.87 12.85
CA THR A 15 6.18 -33.59 11.68
C THR A 15 7.69 -33.79 11.78
N ALA A 16 8.42 -32.74 12.20
CA ALA A 16 9.86 -32.80 12.38
C ALA A 16 10.28 -33.72 13.55
N ALA A 17 9.51 -33.74 14.65
CA ALA A 17 9.76 -34.61 15.79
C ALA A 17 9.52 -36.07 15.42
N ALA A 18 8.39 -36.38 14.76
CA ALA A 18 8.07 -37.73 14.27
C ALA A 18 9.13 -38.23 13.26
N TYR A 19 9.60 -37.34 12.37
CA TYR A 19 10.68 -37.70 11.44
C TYR A 19 11.98 -38.04 12.19
N ARG A 20 12.39 -37.24 13.17
CA ARG A 20 13.60 -37.51 13.99
C ARG A 20 13.47 -38.85 14.74
N ALA A 21 12.32 -39.12 15.33
CA ALA A 21 12.09 -40.39 16.03
C ALA A 21 12.18 -41.60 15.05
N ALA A 22 11.55 -41.51 13.89
CA ALA A 22 11.61 -42.57 12.87
C ALA A 22 13.04 -42.77 12.30
N VAL A 23 13.86 -41.72 12.23
CA VAL A 23 15.27 -41.84 11.86
C VAL A 23 16.08 -42.57 12.94
N GLN A 24 15.87 -42.24 14.22
CA GLN A 24 16.55 -42.89 15.34
C GLN A 24 16.24 -44.42 15.41
N GLU A 25 15.06 -44.79 15.02
CA GLU A 25 14.64 -46.20 14.91
C GLU A 25 15.09 -46.88 13.60
N GLY A 26 15.75 -46.14 12.70
CA GLY A 26 16.22 -46.70 11.42
C GLY A 26 15.12 -46.90 10.37
N LEU A 27 13.90 -46.40 10.59
CA LEU A 27 12.74 -46.55 9.70
C LEU A 27 12.80 -45.60 8.50
N LEU A 28 13.41 -44.42 8.68
CA LEU A 28 13.60 -43.37 7.66
C LEU A 28 15.07 -42.98 7.55
N PRO A 29 15.57 -42.58 6.37
CA PRO A 29 16.95 -42.13 6.20
C PRO A 29 17.17 -40.73 6.81
N GLU A 30 18.41 -40.48 7.25
CA GLU A 30 18.86 -39.16 7.71
C GLU A 30 18.99 -38.16 6.56
N GLY A 31 19.06 -36.87 6.92
CA GLY A 31 19.52 -35.79 6.01
C GLY A 31 18.47 -35.24 5.07
N VAL A 32 17.19 -35.56 5.25
CA VAL A 32 16.10 -34.96 4.47
C VAL A 32 15.83 -33.54 4.98
N GLN A 33 16.16 -32.53 4.15
CA GLN A 33 16.00 -31.10 4.47
C GLN A 33 14.68 -30.49 3.98
N THR A 34 13.61 -31.29 3.95
CA THR A 34 12.30 -30.77 3.52
C THR A 34 11.61 -30.12 4.71
N VAL A 35 11.28 -28.83 4.56
CA VAL A 35 10.45 -28.11 5.55
C VAL A 35 8.98 -28.47 5.30
N PRO A 36 8.21 -28.86 6.33
CA PRO A 36 6.80 -29.11 6.18
C PRO A 36 6.04 -27.87 5.75
N ALA A 37 5.51 -27.86 4.53
CA ALA A 37 4.54 -26.87 4.11
C ALA A 37 3.18 -27.23 4.72
N VAL A 38 2.56 -26.28 5.43
CA VAL A 38 1.25 -26.45 6.09
C VAL A 38 0.24 -25.50 5.48
N GLU A 39 -0.83 -26.06 4.94
CA GLU A 39 -1.87 -25.35 4.23
C GLU A 39 -3.25 -25.60 4.86
N ILE A 40 -4.21 -24.76 4.55
CA ILE A 40 -5.63 -25.01 4.82
C ILE A 40 -6.18 -25.77 3.61
N PRO A 41 -6.76 -26.97 3.79
CA PRO A 41 -7.32 -27.73 2.68
C PRO A 41 -8.49 -26.99 2.04
N LYS A 42 -8.66 -27.12 0.73
CA LYS A 42 -9.78 -26.49 0.00
C LYS A 42 -11.14 -27.06 0.41
N ASP A 43 -11.17 -28.35 0.77
CA ASP A 43 -12.36 -29.04 1.24
C ASP A 43 -12.20 -29.30 2.74
N THR A 44 -13.11 -28.77 3.55
CA THR A 44 -13.15 -28.91 5.01
C THR A 44 -13.36 -30.36 5.48
N ALA A 45 -13.88 -31.25 4.60
CA ALA A 45 -13.94 -32.68 4.86
C ALA A 45 -12.54 -33.30 5.13
N ASN A 46 -11.49 -32.67 4.58
CA ASN A 46 -10.09 -33.05 4.75
C ASN A 46 -9.43 -32.49 6.01
N GLY A 47 -10.19 -31.99 6.98
CA GLY A 47 -9.67 -31.42 8.22
C GLY A 47 -9.44 -29.90 8.15
N ASP A 48 -8.79 -29.37 9.18
CA ASP A 48 -8.53 -27.92 9.32
C ASP A 48 -7.19 -27.52 8.71
N TYR A 49 -6.20 -28.39 8.78
CA TYR A 49 -4.88 -28.19 8.19
C TYR A 49 -4.39 -29.46 7.49
N THR A 50 -3.54 -29.27 6.49
CA THR A 50 -2.88 -30.38 5.78
C THR A 50 -1.41 -30.09 5.56
N THR A 51 -0.57 -31.13 5.52
CA THR A 51 0.82 -31.00 5.05
C THR A 51 1.10 -32.01 3.93
N THR A 52 1.86 -31.55 2.95
CA THR A 52 2.38 -32.35 1.82
C THR A 52 3.77 -32.91 2.08
N PHE A 53 4.28 -32.84 3.31
CA PHE A 53 5.64 -33.23 3.66
C PHE A 53 6.02 -34.63 3.14
N CYS A 54 5.17 -35.62 3.33
CA CYS A 54 5.45 -36.99 2.91
C CYS A 54 5.58 -37.13 1.38
N LEU A 55 4.81 -36.36 0.63
CA LEU A 55 4.92 -36.28 -0.83
C LEU A 55 6.23 -35.64 -1.27
N ALA A 56 6.54 -34.48 -0.69
CA ALA A 56 7.75 -33.71 -1.01
C ALA A 56 9.05 -34.47 -0.64
N ALA A 57 9.04 -35.16 0.49
CA ALA A 57 10.20 -35.89 1.02
C ALA A 57 10.37 -37.32 0.45
N SER A 58 9.35 -37.90 -0.15
CA SER A 58 9.31 -39.30 -0.60
C SER A 58 10.47 -39.72 -1.51
N LYS A 59 10.84 -38.82 -2.44
CA LYS A 59 11.97 -39.08 -3.35
C LYS A 59 13.32 -39.13 -2.62
N ALA A 60 13.54 -38.23 -1.67
CA ALA A 60 14.77 -38.22 -0.85
C ALA A 60 14.80 -39.42 0.10
N MET A 61 13.64 -39.83 0.63
CA MET A 61 13.50 -40.97 1.52
C MET A 61 13.49 -42.31 0.78
N ARG A 62 13.35 -42.34 -0.54
CA ARG A 62 13.22 -43.54 -1.38
C ARG A 62 12.12 -44.47 -0.89
N LYS A 63 11.03 -43.89 -0.38
CA LYS A 63 9.85 -44.64 0.14
C LYS A 63 8.58 -44.08 -0.47
N ASN A 64 7.54 -44.93 -0.50
CA ASN A 64 6.20 -44.50 -0.93
C ASN A 64 5.68 -43.43 0.03
N PRO A 65 5.14 -42.27 -0.45
CA PRO A 65 4.66 -41.23 0.43
C PRO A 65 3.65 -41.67 1.49
N ARG A 66 2.77 -42.63 1.15
CA ARG A 66 1.78 -43.18 2.08
C ARG A 66 2.43 -44.06 3.17
N GLU A 67 3.53 -44.74 2.85
CA GLU A 67 4.33 -45.49 3.83
C GLU A 67 5.05 -44.50 4.78
N VAL A 68 5.64 -43.42 4.24
CA VAL A 68 6.23 -42.35 5.06
C VAL A 68 5.17 -41.74 5.98
N ALA A 69 3.96 -41.47 5.45
CA ALA A 69 2.88 -40.90 6.24
C ALA A 69 2.47 -41.85 7.40
N LYS A 70 2.41 -43.14 7.16
CA LYS A 70 2.11 -44.13 8.20
C LYS A 70 3.18 -44.14 9.29
N ILE A 71 4.45 -44.19 8.92
CA ILE A 71 5.55 -44.16 9.87
C ILE A 71 5.50 -42.88 10.72
N LEU A 72 5.29 -41.69 10.09
CA LEU A 72 5.23 -40.43 10.82
C LEU A 72 4.03 -40.38 11.78
N THR A 73 2.84 -40.81 11.36
CA THR A 73 1.65 -40.78 12.23
C THR A 73 1.80 -41.69 13.45
N GLU A 74 2.49 -42.85 13.32
CA GLU A 74 2.79 -43.73 14.44
C GLU A 74 3.76 -43.12 15.46
N HIS A 75 4.51 -42.06 15.07
CA HIS A 75 5.49 -41.37 15.92
C HIS A 75 5.02 -39.94 16.31
N MET A 76 3.78 -39.56 15.96
CA MET A 76 3.23 -38.27 16.35
C MET A 76 2.54 -38.35 17.71
N ASP A 77 3.02 -37.59 18.67
CA ASP A 77 2.31 -37.35 19.92
C ASP A 77 1.52 -36.05 19.83
N LEU A 78 0.20 -36.16 19.84
CA LEU A 78 -0.72 -35.01 19.79
C LEU A 78 -1.06 -34.45 21.19
N SER A 79 -0.51 -35.05 22.27
CA SER A 79 -0.70 -34.56 23.63
C SER A 79 -0.25 -33.10 23.76
N ASP A 80 -1.00 -32.30 24.46
CA ASP A 80 -0.72 -30.87 24.70
C ASP A 80 -0.65 -29.99 23.45
N THR A 81 -1.11 -30.51 22.30
CA THR A 81 -1.22 -29.73 21.06
C THR A 81 -2.63 -29.21 20.84
N TYR A 82 -2.84 -28.46 19.74
CA TYR A 82 -4.16 -28.01 19.30
C TYR A 82 -4.96 -29.09 18.55
N PHE A 83 -4.36 -30.27 18.29
CA PHE A 83 -4.94 -31.25 17.37
C PHE A 83 -5.48 -32.46 18.12
N THR A 84 -6.66 -32.93 17.70
CA THR A 84 -7.32 -34.14 18.21
C THR A 84 -7.05 -35.38 17.37
N SER A 85 -6.75 -35.17 16.08
CA SER A 85 -6.46 -36.29 15.17
C SER A 85 -5.58 -35.87 14.02
N VAL A 86 -4.85 -36.86 13.48
CA VAL A 86 -4.15 -36.80 12.20
C VAL A 86 -4.56 -37.98 11.34
N GLU A 87 -4.95 -37.71 10.10
CA GLU A 87 -5.42 -38.74 9.16
C GLU A 87 -4.58 -38.72 7.89
N ILE A 88 -4.32 -39.93 7.34
CA ILE A 88 -3.60 -40.07 6.08
C ILE A 88 -4.62 -40.07 4.93
N ALA A 89 -4.52 -39.08 4.04
CA ALA A 89 -5.40 -38.92 2.90
C ALA A 89 -4.66 -39.05 1.56
N GLY A 90 -5.38 -39.57 0.55
CA GLY A 90 -4.87 -39.68 -0.80
C GLY A 90 -3.50 -40.35 -0.89
N PRO A 91 -2.54 -39.80 -1.66
CA PRO A 91 -1.23 -40.40 -1.88
C PRO A 91 -0.25 -40.21 -0.70
N GLY A 92 -0.62 -39.52 0.40
CA GLY A 92 0.23 -39.32 1.57
C GLY A 92 0.14 -37.89 2.14
N PHE A 93 -1.00 -37.23 2.05
CA PHE A 93 -1.31 -36.03 2.83
C PHE A 93 -1.52 -36.41 4.29
N LEU A 94 -1.06 -35.55 5.19
CA LEU A 94 -1.40 -35.63 6.62
C LEU A 94 -2.39 -34.51 6.92
N ASN A 95 -3.61 -34.89 7.26
CA ASN A 95 -4.72 -33.97 7.56
C ASN A 95 -4.94 -33.90 9.07
N PHE A 96 -4.98 -32.71 9.63
CA PHE A 96 -5.09 -32.45 11.06
C PHE A 96 -6.44 -31.81 11.37
N ARG A 97 -7.05 -32.22 12.51
CA ARG A 97 -8.28 -31.62 13.04
C ARG A 97 -7.99 -30.90 14.34
N LEU A 98 -8.44 -29.64 14.43
CA LEU A 98 -8.36 -28.84 15.64
C LEU A 98 -9.29 -29.38 16.73
N GLY A 99 -8.85 -29.26 17.96
CA GLY A 99 -9.63 -29.54 19.15
C GLY A 99 -10.12 -28.27 19.87
N ASP A 100 -10.96 -28.45 20.85
CA ASP A 100 -11.58 -27.37 21.63
C ASP A 100 -10.56 -26.43 22.27
N LYS A 101 -9.37 -26.93 22.59
CA LYS A 101 -8.28 -26.14 23.16
C LYS A 101 -7.89 -24.95 22.26
N TRP A 102 -7.82 -25.16 20.93
CA TRP A 102 -7.48 -24.08 20.01
C TRP A 102 -8.54 -22.98 20.00
N TYR A 103 -9.82 -23.36 20.01
CA TYR A 103 -10.92 -22.40 20.03
C TYR A 103 -11.00 -21.64 21.36
N ALA A 104 -10.75 -22.31 22.48
CA ALA A 104 -10.69 -21.65 23.78
C ALA A 104 -9.54 -20.65 23.86
N ASP A 105 -8.36 -21.01 23.39
CA ASP A 105 -7.18 -20.14 23.37
C ASP A 105 -7.38 -18.95 22.39
N VAL A 106 -8.12 -19.13 21.29
CA VAL A 106 -8.53 -18.02 20.40
C VAL A 106 -9.38 -17.02 21.15
N LEU A 107 -10.41 -17.48 21.90
CA LEU A 107 -11.28 -16.58 22.68
C LEU A 107 -10.48 -15.83 23.74
N THR A 108 -9.60 -16.52 24.44
CA THR A 108 -8.70 -15.90 25.43
C THR A 108 -7.82 -14.82 24.77
N ALA A 109 -7.21 -15.12 23.62
CA ALA A 109 -6.38 -14.15 22.89
C ALA A 109 -7.21 -12.93 22.43
N VAL A 110 -8.46 -13.12 21.99
CA VAL A 110 -9.36 -12.00 21.64
C VAL A 110 -9.63 -11.10 22.85
N GLU A 111 -9.89 -11.71 24.00
CA GLU A 111 -10.16 -10.96 25.25
C GLU A 111 -8.93 -10.21 25.75
N GLU A 112 -7.75 -10.78 25.62
CA GLU A 112 -6.49 -10.18 26.06
C GLU A 112 -6.01 -9.07 25.10
N GLU A 113 -6.00 -9.35 23.80
CA GLU A 113 -5.44 -8.45 22.77
C GLU A 113 -6.45 -7.36 22.34
N LYS A 114 -7.75 -7.58 22.57
CA LYS A 114 -8.83 -6.60 22.29
C LYS A 114 -8.72 -6.04 20.85
N GLY A 115 -8.53 -4.73 20.75
CA GLY A 115 -8.42 -4.01 19.48
C GLY A 115 -7.17 -4.37 18.66
N ASP A 116 -6.18 -5.00 19.26
CA ASP A 116 -4.94 -5.43 18.58
C ASP A 116 -4.97 -6.92 18.17
N TYR A 117 -6.08 -7.63 18.44
CA TYR A 117 -6.20 -9.04 18.03
C TYR A 117 -6.04 -9.20 16.53
N GLY A 118 -5.10 -10.05 16.14
CA GLY A 118 -4.76 -10.31 14.74
C GLY A 118 -3.53 -9.55 14.23
N ARG A 119 -2.97 -8.61 15.00
CA ARG A 119 -1.67 -8.01 14.69
C ARG A 119 -0.56 -9.05 14.70
N ASP A 120 0.38 -8.90 13.78
CA ASP A 120 1.54 -9.77 13.62
C ASP A 120 2.80 -8.94 13.38
N ASN A 121 3.96 -9.53 13.55
CA ASN A 121 5.26 -8.92 13.25
C ASN A 121 5.96 -9.62 12.08
N TRP A 122 5.21 -10.08 11.09
CA TRP A 122 5.76 -10.81 9.96
C TRP A 122 6.72 -9.97 9.12
N LEU A 123 6.44 -8.68 8.98
CA LEU A 123 7.28 -7.75 8.21
C LEU A 123 8.47 -7.21 9.02
N GLY A 124 8.53 -7.48 10.34
CA GLY A 124 9.71 -7.22 11.16
C GLY A 124 10.19 -5.78 11.16
N GLY A 125 9.28 -4.80 11.14
CA GLY A 125 9.61 -3.38 11.14
C GLY A 125 10.15 -2.85 9.82
N LYS A 126 9.95 -3.55 8.71
CA LYS A 126 10.29 -3.02 7.37
C LYS A 126 9.56 -1.71 7.13
N LYS A 127 10.27 -0.73 6.58
CA LYS A 127 9.73 0.59 6.25
C LYS A 127 9.02 0.57 4.90
N TYR A 128 7.81 1.08 4.88
CA TYR A 128 7.02 1.31 3.68
C TYR A 128 6.49 2.73 3.67
N MET A 129 6.60 3.40 2.54
CA MET A 129 5.87 4.63 2.26
C MET A 129 4.74 4.30 1.28
N VAL A 130 3.53 4.71 1.62
CA VAL A 130 2.34 4.54 0.78
C VAL A 130 1.81 5.92 0.47
N GLU A 131 1.97 6.33 -0.80
CA GLU A 131 1.39 7.55 -1.33
C GLU A 131 0.04 7.22 -1.98
N PHE A 132 -1.01 7.93 -1.59
CA PHE A 132 -2.34 7.68 -2.12
C PHE A 132 -3.25 8.90 -2.04
N VAL A 133 -4.35 8.87 -2.79
CA VAL A 133 -5.23 10.00 -3.12
C VAL A 133 -4.52 11.03 -3.97
N SER A 134 -3.58 11.79 -3.43
CA SER A 134 -2.74 12.81 -4.09
C SER A 134 -3.52 13.64 -5.13
N ALA A 135 -4.71 14.10 -4.73
CA ALA A 135 -5.61 14.85 -5.59
C ALA A 135 -5.16 16.30 -5.70
N ASN A 136 -5.32 16.90 -6.88
CA ASN A 136 -5.02 18.32 -7.09
C ASN A 136 -5.92 19.22 -6.22
N PRO A 137 -5.36 20.22 -5.53
CA PRO A 137 -6.12 21.08 -4.62
C PRO A 137 -6.92 22.18 -5.33
N THR A 138 -7.29 21.95 -6.60
CA THR A 138 -7.99 22.92 -7.46
C THR A 138 -9.52 22.81 -7.42
N GLY A 139 -10.05 21.94 -6.57
CA GLY A 139 -11.49 21.73 -6.39
C GLY A 139 -11.82 20.63 -5.39
N PRO A 140 -13.11 20.32 -5.20
CA PRO A 140 -13.55 19.29 -4.28
C PRO A 140 -13.15 17.90 -4.78
N MET A 141 -12.87 16.99 -3.82
CA MET A 141 -12.63 15.59 -4.14
C MET A 141 -13.89 14.89 -4.66
N HIS A 142 -13.71 13.91 -5.52
CA HIS A 142 -14.80 13.13 -6.13
C HIS A 142 -14.66 11.62 -5.78
N MET A 143 -15.65 10.82 -6.18
CA MET A 143 -15.70 9.38 -5.88
C MET A 143 -14.46 8.59 -6.34
N GLY A 144 -13.79 9.03 -7.41
CA GLY A 144 -12.52 8.43 -7.85
C GLY A 144 -11.43 8.58 -6.81
N ASN A 145 -11.31 9.75 -6.17
CA ASN A 145 -10.37 10.00 -5.08
C ASN A 145 -10.72 9.16 -3.85
N ALA A 146 -12.01 9.05 -3.49
CA ALA A 146 -12.46 8.21 -2.37
C ALA A 146 -12.10 6.73 -2.58
N ARG A 147 -12.26 6.19 -3.80
CA ARG A 147 -11.85 4.80 -4.13
C ARG A 147 -10.35 4.59 -3.97
N GLY A 148 -9.53 5.51 -4.48
CA GLY A 148 -8.08 5.48 -4.30
C GLY A 148 -7.71 5.58 -2.83
N GLY A 149 -8.44 6.41 -2.08
CA GLY A 149 -8.28 6.58 -0.64
C GLY A 149 -8.47 5.28 0.14
N VAL A 150 -9.62 4.61 -0.06
CA VAL A 150 -9.89 3.32 0.61
C VAL A 150 -8.83 2.28 0.29
N LEU A 151 -8.41 2.18 -0.98
CA LEU A 151 -7.42 1.19 -1.39
C LEU A 151 -6.06 1.45 -0.73
N GLY A 152 -5.59 2.71 -0.76
CA GLY A 152 -4.31 3.09 -0.17
C GLY A 152 -4.29 2.95 1.36
N ASP A 153 -5.34 3.43 2.01
CA ASP A 153 -5.49 3.33 3.46
C ASP A 153 -5.57 1.87 3.93
N THR A 154 -6.39 1.03 3.27
CA THR A 154 -6.47 -0.40 3.58
C THR A 154 -5.13 -1.10 3.39
N LEU A 155 -4.38 -0.77 2.32
CA LEU A 155 -3.04 -1.32 2.10
C LEU A 155 -2.09 -0.91 3.23
N ALA A 156 -2.10 0.36 3.61
CA ALA A 156 -1.27 0.88 4.70
C ALA A 156 -1.61 0.20 6.04
N GLU A 157 -2.92 0.03 6.34
CA GLU A 157 -3.38 -0.69 7.52
C GLU A 157 -2.93 -2.16 7.54
N VAL A 158 -3.08 -2.88 6.43
CA VAL A 158 -2.65 -4.30 6.34
C VAL A 158 -1.14 -4.43 6.53
N LEU A 159 -0.33 -3.51 5.99
CA LEU A 159 1.11 -3.48 6.20
C LEU A 159 1.46 -3.20 7.66
N ASP A 160 0.83 -2.22 8.30
CA ASP A 160 1.01 -1.88 9.71
C ASP A 160 0.62 -3.06 10.61
N TRP A 161 -0.55 -3.66 10.39
CA TRP A 161 -1.01 -4.85 11.11
C TRP A 161 -0.09 -6.06 10.93
N SER A 162 0.66 -6.11 9.82
CA SER A 162 1.68 -7.14 9.55
C SER A 162 3.03 -6.82 10.17
N GLY A 163 3.15 -5.73 10.95
CA GLY A 163 4.37 -5.33 11.67
C GLY A 163 5.34 -4.51 10.84
N ALA A 164 4.87 -3.81 9.79
CA ALA A 164 5.67 -2.82 9.09
C ALA A 164 5.68 -1.47 9.83
N ASP A 165 6.71 -0.67 9.56
CA ASP A 165 6.77 0.77 9.86
C ASP A 165 6.23 1.52 8.64
N VAL A 166 5.00 2.01 8.71
CA VAL A 166 4.28 2.55 7.55
C VAL A 166 4.16 4.05 7.65
N TRP A 167 4.61 4.74 6.58
CA TRP A 167 4.45 6.16 6.37
C TRP A 167 3.39 6.42 5.30
N ARG A 168 2.36 7.19 5.61
CA ARG A 168 1.25 7.55 4.73
C ARG A 168 1.46 8.95 4.21
N GLU A 169 1.58 9.11 2.90
CA GLU A 169 1.86 10.39 2.27
C GLU A 169 0.75 10.81 1.32
N PHE A 170 0.40 12.10 1.39
CA PHE A 170 -0.42 12.79 0.41
C PHE A 170 0.45 13.81 -0.32
N TYR A 171 0.63 13.65 -1.64
CA TYR A 171 1.35 14.61 -2.46
C TYR A 171 0.41 15.73 -2.90
N VAL A 172 0.72 16.95 -2.50
CA VAL A 172 -0.05 18.16 -2.85
C VAL A 172 0.59 18.82 -4.07
N ASN A 173 -0.07 18.71 -5.21
CA ASN A 173 0.34 19.38 -6.45
C ASN A 173 -0.11 20.84 -6.42
N ASP A 174 0.63 21.70 -5.70
CA ASP A 174 0.36 23.12 -5.49
C ASP A 174 1.23 24.04 -6.35
N PHE A 175 1.77 23.52 -7.47
CA PHE A 175 2.65 24.25 -8.36
C PHE A 175 2.35 24.00 -9.85
N GLY A 176 2.81 24.88 -10.75
CA GLY A 176 2.77 24.68 -12.20
C GLY A 176 1.43 25.01 -12.87
N ASN A 177 1.26 24.51 -14.09
CA ASN A 177 0.17 24.89 -15.02
C ASN A 177 -1.24 24.73 -14.45
N GLN A 178 -1.48 23.74 -13.58
CA GLN A 178 -2.82 23.54 -13.01
C GLN A 178 -3.20 24.65 -12.04
N ILE A 179 -2.23 25.12 -11.26
CA ILE A 179 -2.43 26.23 -10.32
C ILE A 179 -2.62 27.54 -11.09
N GLU A 180 -1.90 27.74 -12.20
CA GLU A 180 -2.14 28.89 -13.07
C GLU A 180 -3.55 28.90 -13.67
N LYS A 181 -4.03 27.75 -14.16
CA LYS A 181 -5.40 27.60 -14.67
C LYS A 181 -6.44 27.84 -13.58
N PHE A 182 -6.17 27.35 -12.36
CA PHE A 182 -7.00 27.59 -11.20
C PHE A 182 -7.11 29.07 -10.86
N ALA A 183 -5.96 29.77 -10.80
CA ALA A 183 -5.92 31.22 -10.58
C ALA A 183 -6.70 32.01 -11.65
N LYS A 184 -6.47 31.69 -12.93
CA LYS A 184 -7.19 32.32 -14.07
C LYS A 184 -8.69 32.09 -13.99
N SER A 185 -9.11 30.91 -13.54
CA SER A 185 -10.53 30.59 -13.38
C SER A 185 -11.18 31.42 -12.27
N ILE A 186 -10.50 31.57 -11.13
CA ILE A 186 -10.99 32.42 -10.04
C ILE A 186 -11.01 33.88 -10.47
N GLU A 187 -9.96 34.39 -11.15
CA GLU A 187 -9.89 35.74 -11.67
C GLU A 187 -11.05 36.05 -12.62
N ALA A 188 -11.30 35.16 -13.58
CA ALA A 188 -12.38 35.37 -14.54
C ALA A 188 -13.75 35.47 -13.83
N ARG A 189 -14.03 34.58 -12.86
CA ARG A 189 -15.28 34.65 -12.06
C ARG A 189 -15.35 35.88 -11.16
N TYR A 190 -14.22 36.31 -10.60
CA TYR A 190 -14.14 37.55 -9.82
C TYR A 190 -14.45 38.79 -10.67
N ILE A 191 -13.86 38.90 -11.87
CA ILE A 191 -14.13 40.03 -12.79
C ILE A 191 -15.59 40.01 -13.27
N GLN A 192 -16.12 38.82 -13.63
CA GLN A 192 -17.52 38.64 -14.04
C GLN A 192 -18.50 39.02 -12.93
N LEU A 193 -18.17 38.70 -11.66
CA LEU A 193 -19.00 39.06 -10.50
C LEU A 193 -19.12 40.60 -10.36
N ILE A 194 -18.07 41.35 -10.65
CA ILE A 194 -18.04 42.79 -10.44
C ILE A 194 -18.53 43.57 -11.64
N LYS A 195 -18.16 43.16 -12.86
CA LYS A 195 -18.39 43.90 -14.09
C LYS A 195 -19.46 43.30 -15.02
N GLY A 196 -20.00 42.10 -14.69
CA GLY A 196 -20.93 41.35 -15.49
C GLY A 196 -20.29 40.19 -16.25
N GLU A 197 -21.11 39.22 -16.64
CA GLU A 197 -20.66 37.95 -17.28
C GLU A 197 -19.87 38.19 -18.57
N ASP A 198 -20.18 39.24 -19.34
CA ASP A 198 -19.54 39.54 -20.64
C ASP A 198 -18.23 40.37 -20.49
N ALA A 199 -17.82 40.72 -19.26
CA ALA A 199 -16.66 41.58 -19.02
C ALA A 199 -15.31 40.90 -19.33
N ILE A 200 -15.26 39.59 -19.28
CA ILE A 200 -14.12 38.76 -19.64
C ILE A 200 -14.59 37.41 -20.14
N GLU A 201 -13.94 36.90 -21.18
CA GLU A 201 -14.15 35.53 -21.65
C GLU A 201 -13.56 34.53 -20.63
N PHE A 202 -14.37 33.54 -20.25
CA PHE A 202 -13.90 32.51 -19.33
C PHE A 202 -12.93 31.57 -20.06
N PRO A 203 -11.76 31.22 -19.46
CA PRO A 203 -10.80 30.32 -20.09
C PRO A 203 -11.43 28.97 -20.49
N GLU A 204 -11.27 28.56 -21.74
CA GLU A 204 -11.84 27.32 -22.27
C GLU A 204 -11.31 26.09 -21.48
N ASP A 205 -10.03 26.12 -21.13
CA ASP A 205 -9.34 25.08 -20.36
C ASP A 205 -9.35 25.32 -18.83
N GLY A 206 -10.21 26.23 -18.36
CA GLY A 206 -10.39 26.58 -16.97
C GLY A 206 -11.26 25.60 -16.18
N TYR A 207 -11.35 25.83 -14.88
CA TYR A 207 -12.22 25.07 -13.96
C TYR A 207 -13.62 25.70 -13.91
N HIS A 208 -14.62 24.97 -14.42
CA HIS A 208 -15.99 25.51 -14.62
C HIS A 208 -16.94 25.25 -13.46
N GLY A 209 -16.51 24.58 -12.37
CA GLY A 209 -17.36 24.18 -11.25
C GLY A 209 -17.92 25.38 -10.46
N ASP A 210 -19.01 25.16 -9.73
CA ASP A 210 -19.60 26.16 -8.84
C ASP A 210 -18.67 26.56 -7.71
N ASP A 211 -17.78 25.65 -7.29
CA ASP A 211 -16.73 25.89 -6.31
C ASP A 211 -15.81 27.07 -6.70
N ILE A 212 -15.53 27.27 -7.99
CA ILE A 212 -14.76 28.44 -8.49
C ILE A 212 -15.55 29.73 -8.31
N ARG A 213 -16.87 29.70 -8.55
CA ARG A 213 -17.74 30.87 -8.30
C ARG A 213 -17.80 31.23 -6.82
N GLU A 214 -17.89 30.19 -5.96
CA GLU A 214 -17.86 30.36 -4.51
C GLU A 214 -16.53 30.94 -4.04
N LEU A 215 -15.39 30.47 -4.55
CA LEU A 215 -14.07 31.02 -4.23
C LEU A 215 -13.93 32.47 -4.70
N ALA A 216 -14.35 32.79 -5.92
CA ALA A 216 -14.31 34.15 -6.45
C ALA A 216 -15.20 35.10 -5.62
N LYS A 217 -16.39 34.64 -5.21
CA LYS A 217 -17.26 35.40 -4.32
C LYS A 217 -16.63 35.61 -2.95
N ALA A 218 -16.06 34.56 -2.35
CA ALA A 218 -15.38 34.65 -1.06
C ALA A 218 -14.16 35.59 -1.13
N PHE A 219 -13.44 35.60 -2.25
CA PHE A 219 -12.34 36.54 -2.48
C PHE A 219 -12.84 37.99 -2.54
N TYR A 220 -13.95 38.20 -3.28
CA TYR A 220 -14.59 39.53 -3.34
C TYR A 220 -15.13 39.97 -1.98
N ASP A 221 -15.75 39.10 -1.20
CA ASP A 221 -16.27 39.44 0.12
C ASP A 221 -15.15 39.93 1.09
N VAL A 222 -13.90 39.53 0.88
CA VAL A 222 -12.74 39.96 1.67
C VAL A 222 -12.07 41.21 1.10
N HIS A 223 -11.95 41.31 -0.22
CA HIS A 223 -11.08 42.29 -0.88
C HIS A 223 -11.87 43.36 -1.66
N GLY A 224 -13.18 43.20 -1.85
CA GLY A 224 -14.00 44.09 -2.70
C GLY A 224 -13.48 44.09 -4.14
N ASP A 225 -13.45 45.27 -4.75
CA ASP A 225 -12.96 45.50 -6.12
C ASP A 225 -11.46 45.88 -6.22
N SER A 226 -10.75 45.93 -5.10
CA SER A 226 -9.36 46.41 -5.00
C SER A 226 -8.35 45.64 -5.88
N TYR A 227 -8.67 44.41 -6.29
CA TYR A 227 -7.80 43.60 -7.16
C TYR A 227 -7.99 43.90 -8.65
N LEU A 228 -8.98 44.72 -9.05
CA LEU A 228 -9.13 45.13 -10.43
C LEU A 228 -7.96 46.00 -10.93
N ASP A 229 -7.34 46.77 -10.02
CA ASP A 229 -6.21 47.65 -10.31
C ASP A 229 -4.85 46.99 -10.11
N LYS A 230 -4.80 45.75 -9.65
CA LYS A 230 -3.57 44.95 -9.47
C LYS A 230 -3.06 44.41 -10.80
N SER A 231 -1.75 44.09 -10.87
CA SER A 231 -1.22 43.33 -12.03
C SER A 231 -1.80 41.94 -12.14
N VAL A 232 -1.77 41.36 -13.32
CA VAL A 232 -2.27 40.00 -13.56
C VAL A 232 -1.50 38.98 -12.71
N GLU A 233 -0.20 39.16 -12.60
CA GLU A 233 0.69 38.32 -11.81
C GLU A 233 0.34 38.34 -10.33
N GLU A 234 0.10 39.54 -9.75
CA GLU A 234 -0.34 39.69 -8.36
C GLU A 234 -1.72 39.03 -8.14
N ARG A 235 -2.67 39.26 -9.06
CA ARG A 235 -4.00 38.63 -8.97
C ARG A 235 -3.92 37.14 -8.96
N HIS A 236 -3.17 36.55 -9.91
CA HIS A 236 -3.04 35.11 -10.02
C HIS A 236 -2.36 34.50 -8.77
N ALA A 237 -1.26 35.11 -8.31
CA ALA A 237 -0.56 34.60 -7.13
C ALA A 237 -1.45 34.64 -5.87
N ASP A 238 -2.16 35.74 -5.64
CA ASP A 238 -2.99 35.90 -4.46
C ASP A 238 -4.29 35.09 -4.53
N MET A 239 -4.91 34.97 -5.71
CA MET A 239 -6.11 34.14 -5.89
C MET A 239 -5.80 32.65 -5.82
N ALA A 240 -4.66 32.20 -6.36
CA ALA A 240 -4.20 30.83 -6.20
C ALA A 240 -4.00 30.50 -4.71
N ARG A 241 -3.21 31.34 -4.01
CA ARG A 241 -2.97 31.16 -2.58
C ARG A 241 -4.28 31.11 -1.78
N PHE A 242 -5.19 32.07 -2.01
CA PHE A 242 -6.48 32.13 -1.34
C PHE A 242 -7.33 30.88 -1.55
N GLY A 243 -7.34 30.35 -2.77
CA GLY A 243 -8.06 29.12 -3.09
C GLY A 243 -7.44 27.89 -2.42
N LEU A 244 -6.11 27.76 -2.48
CA LEU A 244 -5.37 26.68 -1.84
C LEU A 244 -5.53 26.65 -0.32
N GLU A 245 -5.45 27.81 0.33
CA GLU A 245 -5.66 27.95 1.78
C GLU A 245 -7.07 27.52 2.24
N ARG A 246 -8.03 27.44 1.34
CA ARG A 246 -9.39 26.93 1.60
C ARG A 246 -9.58 25.48 1.22
N ASN A 247 -9.09 25.11 0.04
CA ASN A 247 -9.29 23.76 -0.49
C ASN A 247 -8.51 22.71 0.30
N ILE A 248 -7.23 22.98 0.65
CA ILE A 248 -6.39 22.01 1.34
C ILE A 248 -6.95 21.64 2.73
N PRO A 249 -7.33 22.58 3.60
CA PRO A 249 -7.97 22.23 4.87
C PRO A 249 -9.28 21.48 4.70
N LYS A 250 -10.08 21.83 3.67
CA LYS A 250 -11.31 21.11 3.36
C LYS A 250 -11.03 19.67 2.95
N MET A 251 -10.05 19.44 2.08
CA MET A 251 -9.63 18.09 1.68
C MET A 251 -9.17 17.26 2.89
N LYS A 252 -8.37 17.85 3.78
CA LYS A 252 -7.95 17.22 5.04
C LYS A 252 -9.15 16.81 5.88
N SER A 253 -10.07 17.74 6.12
CA SER A 253 -11.28 17.48 6.89
C SER A 253 -12.18 16.41 6.26
N ASP A 254 -12.35 16.41 4.94
CA ASP A 254 -13.15 15.42 4.23
C ASP A 254 -12.53 14.01 4.33
N LEU A 255 -11.20 13.89 4.22
CA LEU A 255 -10.48 12.62 4.38
C LEU A 255 -10.53 12.12 5.83
N GLU A 256 -10.35 12.99 6.81
CA GLU A 256 -10.47 12.63 8.23
C GLU A 256 -11.88 12.13 8.56
N ARG A 257 -12.94 12.77 8.03
CA ARG A 257 -14.33 12.32 8.17
C ARG A 257 -14.58 10.96 7.50
N TYR A 258 -13.82 10.66 6.46
CA TYR A 258 -13.84 9.38 5.75
C TYR A 258 -13.01 8.30 6.48
N GLY A 259 -12.30 8.66 7.56
CA GLY A 259 -11.48 7.78 8.37
C GLY A 259 -10.02 7.68 7.92
N ILE A 260 -9.63 8.42 6.89
CA ILE A 260 -8.27 8.38 6.32
C ILE A 260 -7.40 9.45 6.97
N LYS A 261 -6.21 9.07 7.41
CA LYS A 261 -5.20 9.98 7.99
C LYS A 261 -3.86 9.79 7.28
N PHE A 262 -3.12 10.89 7.16
CA PHE A 262 -1.79 10.93 6.58
C PHE A 262 -0.76 11.39 7.62
N ASP A 263 0.44 10.81 7.54
CA ASP A 263 1.59 11.24 8.34
C ASP A 263 2.22 12.49 7.75
N GLU A 264 2.19 12.63 6.41
CA GLU A 264 2.76 13.76 5.68
C GLU A 264 1.81 14.28 4.58
N TRP A 265 1.73 15.60 4.49
CA TRP A 265 1.18 16.33 3.35
C TRP A 265 2.35 17.01 2.66
N PHE A 266 2.90 16.35 1.65
CA PHE A 266 4.09 16.80 0.95
C PHE A 266 3.72 17.80 -0.16
N PHE A 267 4.23 19.03 -0.07
CA PHE A 267 3.93 20.11 -1.02
C PHE A 267 4.98 20.18 -2.12
N GLU A 268 4.56 20.09 -3.40
CA GLU A 268 5.45 20.21 -4.56
C GLU A 268 6.19 21.55 -4.59
N SER A 269 5.52 22.64 -4.17
CA SER A 269 6.13 23.97 -4.07
C SER A 269 7.40 23.98 -3.22
N SER A 270 7.54 23.08 -2.25
CA SER A 270 8.75 22.99 -1.42
C SER A 270 9.98 22.58 -2.24
N LEU A 271 9.81 21.72 -3.25
CA LEU A 271 10.89 21.30 -4.15
C LEU A 271 11.34 22.42 -5.08
N HIS A 272 10.39 23.24 -5.55
CA HIS A 272 10.69 24.38 -6.41
C HIS A 272 11.32 25.53 -5.62
N ASN A 273 10.77 25.87 -4.46
CA ASN A 273 11.24 26.95 -3.62
C ASN A 273 12.64 26.69 -3.03
N SER A 274 12.99 25.45 -2.76
CA SER A 274 14.33 25.06 -2.30
C SER A 274 15.37 25.05 -3.41
N GLY A 275 14.97 25.13 -4.68
CA GLY A 275 15.85 24.96 -5.84
C GLY A 275 16.13 23.50 -6.23
N TYR A 276 15.63 22.54 -5.47
CA TYR A 276 15.91 21.11 -5.65
C TYR A 276 15.60 20.62 -7.08
N VAL A 277 14.44 21.01 -7.64
CA VAL A 277 14.06 20.66 -9.02
C VAL A 277 15.06 21.22 -10.02
N LYS A 278 15.42 22.51 -9.88
CA LYS A 278 16.37 23.17 -10.76
C LYS A 278 17.73 22.49 -10.73
N ASP A 279 18.26 22.26 -9.53
CA ASP A 279 19.58 21.63 -9.35
C ASP A 279 19.60 20.21 -9.90
N THR A 280 18.51 19.45 -9.72
CA THR A 280 18.34 18.09 -10.26
C THR A 280 18.35 18.10 -11.80
N VAL A 281 17.59 19.01 -12.41
CA VAL A 281 17.54 19.16 -13.88
C VAL A 281 18.92 19.53 -14.45
N GLU A 282 19.63 20.46 -13.81
CA GLU A 282 20.98 20.83 -14.19
C GLU A 282 21.97 19.67 -14.11
N GLU A 283 21.85 18.86 -13.05
CA GLU A 283 22.69 17.68 -12.88
C GLU A 283 22.43 16.61 -13.97
N LEU A 284 21.14 16.31 -14.23
CA LEU A 284 20.75 15.42 -15.31
C LEU A 284 21.23 15.90 -16.70
N HIS A 285 21.21 17.21 -16.90
CA HIS A 285 21.74 17.80 -18.14
C HIS A 285 23.26 17.62 -18.25
N LYS A 286 24.03 17.90 -17.18
CA LYS A 286 25.48 17.66 -17.13
C LYS A 286 25.86 16.22 -17.37
N LEU A 287 25.06 15.28 -16.87
CA LEU A 287 25.23 13.84 -17.09
C LEU A 287 24.85 13.37 -18.51
N GLY A 288 24.29 14.27 -19.35
CA GLY A 288 23.88 13.94 -20.71
C GLY A 288 22.58 13.12 -20.82
N TRP A 289 21.81 13.04 -19.73
CA TRP A 289 20.56 12.28 -19.66
C TRP A 289 19.32 13.03 -20.15
N THR A 290 19.51 14.24 -20.68
CA THR A 290 18.42 15.07 -21.22
C THR A 290 18.61 15.34 -22.71
N TYR A 291 17.50 15.71 -23.38
CA TYR A 291 17.51 16.20 -24.77
C TYR A 291 16.36 17.19 -24.96
N GLU A 292 16.52 18.10 -25.92
CA GLU A 292 15.48 19.06 -26.27
C GLU A 292 14.61 18.51 -27.41
N LYS A 293 13.29 18.66 -27.28
CA LYS A 293 12.33 18.30 -28.32
C LYS A 293 11.08 19.18 -28.18
N GLU A 294 10.65 19.80 -29.30
CA GLU A 294 9.42 20.61 -29.36
C GLU A 294 9.37 21.73 -28.31
N GLY A 295 10.54 22.35 -28.03
CA GLY A 295 10.65 23.44 -27.05
C GLY A 295 10.61 23.01 -25.59
N ALA A 296 10.64 21.71 -25.30
CA ALA A 296 10.69 21.15 -23.96
C ALA A 296 11.96 20.31 -23.72
N LEU A 297 12.43 20.29 -22.48
CA LEU A 297 13.52 19.43 -22.04
C LEU A 297 12.97 18.05 -21.60
N TRP A 298 13.48 17.01 -22.21
CA TRP A 298 13.06 15.63 -22.00
C TRP A 298 14.15 14.79 -21.34
N LEU A 299 13.74 13.82 -20.50
CA LEU A 299 14.64 12.84 -19.89
C LEU A 299 14.77 11.61 -20.79
N LYS A 300 16.00 11.11 -20.99
CA LYS A 300 16.32 9.88 -21.75
C LYS A 300 16.00 8.62 -20.93
N THR A 301 14.75 8.41 -20.54
CA THR A 301 14.35 7.32 -19.66
C THR A 301 14.74 5.94 -20.17
N ALA A 302 14.57 5.68 -21.47
CA ALA A 302 14.94 4.41 -22.10
C ALA A 302 16.44 4.09 -21.96
N ASP A 303 17.31 5.09 -22.14
CA ASP A 303 18.77 4.89 -22.05
C ASP A 303 19.20 4.65 -20.60
N ILE A 304 18.59 5.37 -19.65
CA ILE A 304 18.81 5.18 -18.21
C ILE A 304 18.42 3.76 -17.80
N MET A 305 17.24 3.29 -18.21
CA MET A 305 16.76 1.94 -17.89
C MET A 305 17.67 0.86 -18.48
N ARG A 306 18.11 1.01 -19.74
CA ARG A 306 19.07 0.09 -20.37
C ARG A 306 20.38 0.02 -19.60
N GLU A 307 20.91 1.15 -19.15
CA GLU A 307 22.14 1.17 -18.35
C GLU A 307 21.95 0.48 -17.00
N GLN A 308 20.80 0.68 -16.33
CA GLN A 308 20.48 -0.01 -15.08
C GLN A 308 20.36 -1.53 -15.28
N TYR A 309 19.68 -2.00 -16.33
CA TYR A 309 19.57 -3.43 -16.64
C TYR A 309 20.94 -4.06 -16.91
N ARG A 310 21.81 -3.39 -17.66
CA ARG A 310 23.20 -3.84 -17.87
C ARG A 310 23.98 -3.97 -16.57
N LYS A 311 23.86 -2.99 -15.65
CA LYS A 311 24.48 -3.05 -14.31
C LYS A 311 23.96 -4.19 -13.46
N GLN A 312 22.71 -4.61 -13.64
CA GLN A 312 22.07 -5.72 -12.93
C GLN A 312 22.26 -7.08 -13.62
N GLY A 313 22.96 -7.13 -14.76
CA GLY A 313 23.14 -8.36 -15.56
C GLY A 313 21.85 -8.89 -16.21
N LYS A 314 20.81 -8.06 -16.32
CA LYS A 314 19.54 -8.39 -16.98
C LYS A 314 19.65 -8.08 -18.48
N LYS A 315 18.95 -8.89 -19.31
CA LYS A 315 18.83 -8.61 -20.75
C LYS A 315 17.84 -7.46 -20.95
N ASP A 316 18.12 -6.62 -21.99
CA ASP A 316 17.14 -5.66 -22.51
C ASP A 316 15.94 -6.47 -23.08
N GLU A 317 14.75 -6.26 -22.53
CA GLU A 317 13.49 -6.65 -23.16
C GLU A 317 12.85 -5.45 -23.84
#